data_ac18173f5e4f25fd9e5b1ca0c78b09cf
#
_entry.id   ac18173f5e4f25fd9e5b1ca0c78b09cf
#
_cell.length_a   1.000
_cell.length_b   1.000
_cell.length_c   1.000
_cell.angle_alpha   90.00
_cell.angle_beta   90.00
_cell.angle_gamma   90.00
#
_symmetry.space_group_name_H-M   'P 1'
#
loop_
_entity.id
_entity.type
_entity.pdbx_description
1 polymer ?
#
loop_
_entity_poly.entity_id
_entity_poly.type
_entity_poly.pdbx_seq_one_letter_code
_entity_poly.pdbx_strand_id
1 'polypeptide(L)'
;MKSIYKPMKIQALIVAVIASFILYGCEDNEANCLELSESSFSNVDGDGATLTVSVTSDVEWQISKTAQWCNVTPGKGSGNQTLTLQIEANPDSKERKVTVTVASPATKMSRKIEITQAAGYTPIEQYHYNLPVVFHVLYQNKSDAQQYVSPNRLSEILNAVNRLYKKSV
;
A
#
# COMPACT_ATOMS: atom_id res chain seq x y z
N MET A 1 -30.43 18.12 33.99
CA MET A 1 -29.18 17.37 34.15
C MET A 1 -28.57 17.16 32.77
N LYS A 2 -27.58 17.98 32.38
CA LYS A 2 -26.86 17.84 31.09
C LYS A 2 -25.57 17.05 31.35
N SER A 3 -25.50 15.83 30.86
CA SER A 3 -24.28 15.01 30.87
C SER A 3 -23.31 15.54 29.80
N ILE A 4 -22.18 16.05 30.25
CA ILE A 4 -21.10 16.54 29.38
C ILE A 4 -20.16 15.35 29.16
N TYR A 5 -20.36 14.61 28.07
CA TYR A 5 -19.38 13.63 27.61
C TYR A 5 -18.28 14.37 26.85
N LYS A 6 -17.10 14.44 27.44
CA LYS A 6 -15.91 15.00 26.82
C LYS A 6 -15.22 13.89 26.01
N PRO A 7 -15.06 13.99 24.68
CA PRO A 7 -14.33 12.97 23.93
C PRO A 7 -12.85 13.04 24.30
N MET A 8 -12.37 12.02 24.95
CA MET A 8 -10.95 11.80 25.25
C MET A 8 -10.23 11.53 23.93
N LYS A 9 -9.30 12.40 23.58
CA LYS A 9 -8.56 12.36 22.33
C LYS A 9 -7.73 11.07 22.26
N ILE A 10 -8.04 10.23 21.29
CA ILE A 10 -7.38 8.94 20.95
C ILE A 10 -5.87 9.12 20.64
N GLN A 11 -5.43 10.35 20.40
CA GLN A 11 -4.02 10.67 20.13
C GLN A 11 -3.05 10.46 21.30
N ALA A 12 -3.54 10.35 22.54
CA ALA A 12 -2.67 10.14 23.70
C ALA A 12 -2.25 8.67 23.89
N LEU A 13 -2.91 7.71 23.24
CA LEU A 13 -2.63 6.28 23.41
C LEU A 13 -1.55 5.75 22.47
N ILE A 14 -1.27 6.47 21.37
CA ILE A 14 -0.26 6.06 20.37
C ILE A 14 1.16 6.41 20.84
N VAL A 15 1.32 7.43 21.70
CA VAL A 15 2.64 7.86 22.17
C VAL A 15 3.18 6.97 23.30
N ALA A 16 2.31 6.25 24.02
CA ALA A 16 2.73 5.41 25.17
C ALA A 16 3.28 4.03 24.76
N VAL A 17 3.03 3.57 23.52
CA VAL A 17 3.53 2.27 23.04
C VAL A 17 4.94 2.36 22.45
N ILE A 18 5.41 3.57 22.11
CA ILE A 18 6.74 3.79 21.53
C ILE A 18 7.86 3.85 22.60
N ALA A 19 7.52 3.98 23.88
CA ALA A 19 8.50 4.19 24.95
C ALA A 19 9.02 2.91 25.62
N SER A 20 8.62 1.71 25.18
CA SER A 20 9.14 0.45 25.73
C SER A 20 10.09 -0.29 24.79
N PHE A 21 10.77 0.42 23.88
CA PHE A 21 11.96 -0.13 23.24
C PHE A 21 13.08 -0.15 24.26
N ILE A 22 13.10 -1.20 25.05
CA ILE A 22 14.26 -1.59 25.85
C ILE A 22 15.41 -1.71 24.87
N LEU A 23 16.42 -0.89 25.09
CA LEU A 23 17.75 -1.05 24.49
C LEU A 23 18.30 -2.42 24.93
N TYR A 24 17.94 -3.47 24.21
CA TYR A 24 18.73 -4.68 24.23
C TYR A 24 20.00 -4.36 23.41
N GLY A 25 20.93 -3.64 24.05
CA GLY A 25 22.29 -3.61 23.59
C GLY A 25 22.83 -5.02 23.71
N CYS A 26 23.65 -5.46 22.76
CA CYS A 26 24.52 -6.61 22.95
C CYS A 26 25.41 -6.29 24.15
N GLU A 27 25.23 -7.00 25.27
CA GLU A 27 26.16 -6.92 26.39
C GLU A 27 27.48 -7.58 25.98
N ASP A 28 28.59 -7.04 26.48
CA ASP A 28 29.99 -7.48 26.23
C ASP A 28 30.29 -8.91 26.74
N ASN A 29 29.61 -9.88 26.16
CA ASN A 29 29.97 -11.26 26.24
C ASN A 29 30.42 -11.69 24.83
N GLU A 30 31.54 -12.37 24.71
CA GLU A 30 32.26 -12.81 23.50
C GLU A 30 31.41 -13.51 22.39
N ALA A 31 30.12 -13.40 22.46
CA ALA A 31 29.18 -13.92 21.46
C ALA A 31 28.80 -12.83 20.49
N ASN A 32 29.12 -13.02 19.23
CA ASN A 32 28.71 -12.11 18.15
C ASN A 32 27.19 -11.83 18.18
N CYS A 33 26.80 -10.59 17.86
CA CYS A 33 25.44 -10.14 17.89
C CYS A 33 24.98 -9.71 16.49
N LEU A 34 23.76 -10.11 16.12
CA LEU A 34 23.05 -9.62 14.95
C LEU A 34 21.55 -9.68 15.22
N GLU A 35 20.94 -8.52 15.47
CA GLU A 35 19.51 -8.40 15.79
C GLU A 35 18.85 -7.35 14.91
N LEU A 36 17.53 -7.49 14.72
CA LEU A 36 16.68 -6.57 13.94
C LEU A 36 15.56 -6.03 14.83
N SER A 37 15.23 -4.74 14.68
CA SER A 37 14.10 -4.16 15.40
C SER A 37 12.75 -4.74 14.98
N GLU A 38 12.66 -5.19 13.72
CA GLU A 38 11.45 -5.77 13.14
C GLU A 38 11.80 -6.98 12.27
N SER A 39 10.99 -8.02 12.35
CA SER A 39 11.16 -9.25 11.57
C SER A 39 10.03 -9.48 10.56
N SER A 40 8.95 -8.71 10.61
CA SER A 40 7.84 -8.85 9.68
C SER A 40 7.05 -7.57 9.50
N PHE A 41 6.58 -7.36 8.27
CA PHE A 41 5.61 -6.33 7.91
C PHE A 41 4.47 -6.98 7.15
N SER A 42 3.28 -6.94 7.72
CA SER A 42 2.05 -7.42 7.10
C SER A 42 1.22 -6.24 6.60
N ASN A 43 0.47 -6.45 5.52
CA ASN A 43 -0.44 -5.44 4.95
C ASN A 43 0.24 -4.14 4.52
N VAL A 44 1.45 -4.23 3.97
CA VAL A 44 2.07 -3.08 3.29
C VAL A 44 1.18 -2.67 2.12
N ASP A 45 0.98 -1.36 1.95
CA ASP A 45 0.09 -0.83 0.92
C ASP A 45 0.49 -1.30 -0.49
N GLY A 46 -0.51 -1.58 -1.34
CA GLY A 46 -0.31 -1.93 -2.74
C GLY A 46 0.37 -0.84 -3.56
N ASP A 47 0.19 0.43 -3.21
CA ASP A 47 0.82 1.58 -3.87
C ASP A 47 2.33 1.72 -3.53
N GLY A 48 2.83 0.87 -2.65
CA GLY A 48 4.22 0.89 -2.19
C GLY A 48 4.41 1.59 -0.86
N ALA A 49 5.62 1.46 -0.29
CA ALA A 49 5.94 2.05 1.00
C ALA A 49 7.45 2.21 1.19
N THR A 50 7.82 3.06 2.12
CA THR A 50 9.19 3.12 2.66
C THR A 50 9.15 2.67 4.12
N LEU A 51 9.86 1.58 4.42
CA LEU A 51 9.95 0.98 5.74
C LEU A 51 11.36 1.17 6.30
N THR A 52 11.49 1.20 7.61
CA THR A 52 12.80 1.29 8.29
C THR A 52 12.95 0.17 9.29
N VAL A 53 14.15 -0.42 9.36
CA VAL A 53 14.53 -1.47 10.31
C VAL A 53 15.90 -1.15 10.88
N SER A 54 16.04 -1.13 12.18
CA SER A 54 17.33 -0.98 12.85
C SER A 54 18.02 -2.33 12.94
N VAL A 55 19.27 -2.38 12.52
CA VAL A 55 20.20 -3.49 12.74
C VAL A 55 21.04 -3.17 13.97
N THR A 56 21.07 -4.04 14.95
CA THR A 56 21.99 -4.01 16.08
C THR A 56 23.00 -5.15 15.89
N SER A 57 24.26 -4.81 15.72
CA SER A 57 25.29 -5.79 15.38
C SER A 57 26.68 -5.34 15.83
N ASP A 58 27.52 -6.27 16.18
CA ASP A 58 28.96 -6.11 16.42
C ASP A 58 29.80 -6.70 15.28
N VAL A 59 29.15 -7.25 14.25
CA VAL A 59 29.80 -7.90 13.11
C VAL A 59 29.46 -7.22 11.77
N GLU A 60 30.24 -7.53 10.75
CA GLU A 60 29.87 -7.18 9.37
C GLU A 60 28.68 -8.01 8.89
N TRP A 61 27.82 -7.39 8.13
CA TRP A 61 26.63 -8.01 7.56
C TRP A 61 26.37 -7.56 6.13
N GLN A 62 25.64 -8.38 5.39
CA GLN A 62 25.18 -8.11 4.03
C GLN A 62 23.74 -8.50 3.83
N ILE A 63 23.09 -7.86 2.86
CA ILE A 63 21.68 -8.08 2.52
C ILE A 63 21.56 -8.97 1.30
N SER A 64 20.63 -9.92 1.37
CA SER A 64 20.08 -10.61 0.21
C SER A 64 18.55 -10.55 0.23
N LYS A 65 17.92 -10.58 -0.93
CA LYS A 65 16.46 -10.48 -1.07
C LYS A 65 15.94 -11.42 -2.15
N THR A 66 14.71 -11.90 -1.97
CA THR A 66 14.07 -12.85 -2.89
C THR A 66 13.36 -12.20 -4.06
N ALA A 67 13.19 -10.86 -4.05
CA ALA A 67 12.49 -10.14 -5.11
C ALA A 67 13.12 -8.78 -5.38
N GLN A 68 12.99 -8.31 -6.62
CA GLN A 68 13.59 -7.05 -7.08
C GLN A 68 12.78 -5.80 -6.67
N TRP A 69 11.47 -5.94 -6.48
CA TRP A 69 10.57 -4.84 -6.13
C TRP A 69 10.73 -4.30 -4.69
N CYS A 70 11.62 -4.88 -3.90
CA CYS A 70 12.03 -4.39 -2.59
C CYS A 70 13.49 -3.94 -2.65
N ASN A 71 13.76 -2.65 -2.62
CA ASN A 71 15.12 -2.10 -2.59
C ASN A 71 15.53 -1.81 -1.15
N VAL A 72 16.71 -2.28 -0.76
CA VAL A 72 17.23 -2.14 0.61
C VAL A 72 18.55 -1.37 0.60
N THR A 73 18.62 -0.34 1.43
CA THR A 73 19.79 0.52 1.56
C THR A 73 20.11 0.74 3.06
N PRO A 74 21.36 0.55 3.48
CA PRO A 74 22.51 0.05 2.72
C PRO A 74 22.41 -1.46 2.47
N GLY A 75 23.05 -1.97 1.38
CA GLY A 75 23.08 -3.39 1.04
C GLY A 75 24.10 -4.21 1.83
N LYS A 76 24.98 -3.56 2.59
CA LYS A 76 25.98 -4.13 3.50
C LYS A 76 26.39 -3.09 4.53
N GLY A 77 26.88 -3.55 5.66
CA GLY A 77 27.37 -2.65 6.72
C GLY A 77 28.14 -3.40 7.79
N SER A 78 28.53 -2.66 8.81
CA SER A 78 29.18 -3.16 10.02
C SER A 78 28.63 -2.40 11.21
N GLY A 79 28.44 -3.08 12.32
CA GLY A 79 27.85 -2.49 13.52
C GLY A 79 26.37 -2.08 13.36
N ASN A 80 25.93 -1.19 14.22
CA ASN A 80 24.57 -0.72 14.28
C ASN A 80 24.26 0.25 13.13
N GLN A 81 23.20 -0.03 12.35
CA GLN A 81 22.75 0.83 11.25
C GLN A 81 21.24 0.71 11.06
N THR A 82 20.66 1.71 10.37
CA THR A 82 19.25 1.66 9.95
C THR A 82 19.18 1.28 8.48
N LEU A 83 18.39 0.25 8.19
CA LEU A 83 18.01 -0.13 6.84
C LEU A 83 16.79 0.66 6.40
N THR A 84 16.79 1.14 5.18
CA THR A 84 15.63 1.68 4.49
C THR A 84 15.21 0.67 3.42
N LEU A 85 13.97 0.20 3.50
CA LEU A 85 13.39 -0.72 2.54
C LEU A 85 12.37 0.05 1.70
N GLN A 86 12.67 0.25 0.43
CA GLN A 86 11.76 0.83 -0.54
C GLN A 86 10.98 -0.26 -1.24
N ILE A 87 9.66 -0.28 -1.03
CA ILE A 87 8.72 -1.22 -1.62
C ILE A 87 8.04 -0.53 -2.79
N GLU A 88 8.24 -1.05 -4.00
CA GLU A 88 7.60 -0.54 -5.21
C GLU A 88 6.11 -0.88 -5.23
N ALA A 89 5.31 -0.13 -5.99
CA ALA A 89 3.90 -0.42 -6.19
C ALA A 89 3.71 -1.84 -6.74
N ASN A 90 2.69 -2.53 -6.25
CA ASN A 90 2.32 -3.87 -6.72
C ASN A 90 1.41 -3.73 -7.96
N PRO A 91 1.84 -4.12 -9.16
CA PRO A 91 1.00 -4.02 -10.35
C PRO A 91 -0.07 -5.11 -10.42
N ASP A 92 0.00 -6.13 -9.55
CA ASP A 92 -0.88 -7.28 -9.58
C ASP A 92 -2.09 -7.12 -8.68
N SER A 93 -3.20 -7.76 -9.05
CA SER A 93 -4.42 -7.83 -8.25
C SER A 93 -4.35 -8.87 -7.12
N LYS A 94 -3.16 -9.34 -6.77
CA LYS A 94 -2.90 -10.31 -5.70
C LYS A 94 -1.82 -9.81 -4.77
N GLU A 95 -1.89 -10.21 -3.50
CA GLU A 95 -0.79 -9.98 -2.57
C GLU A 95 0.51 -10.62 -3.04
N ARG A 96 1.63 -10.02 -2.68
CA ARG A 96 2.95 -10.58 -2.95
C ARG A 96 3.84 -10.52 -1.71
N LYS A 97 4.87 -11.40 -1.69
CA LYS A 97 5.75 -11.54 -0.53
C LYS A 97 7.22 -11.44 -0.94
N VAL A 98 8.01 -10.88 -0.06
CA VAL A 98 9.47 -10.86 -0.18
C VAL A 98 10.09 -11.17 1.17
N THR A 99 11.19 -11.90 1.13
CA THR A 99 12.06 -12.12 2.29
C THR A 99 13.38 -11.39 2.07
N VAL A 100 13.71 -10.51 3.00
CA VAL A 100 15.01 -9.84 3.09
C VAL A 100 15.81 -10.55 4.17
N THR A 101 17.01 -10.99 3.83
CA THR A 101 17.91 -11.66 4.77
C THR A 101 19.12 -10.79 5.04
N VAL A 102 19.36 -10.50 6.31
CA VAL A 102 20.57 -9.87 6.82
C VAL A 102 21.46 -10.98 7.35
N ALA A 103 22.64 -11.14 6.81
CA ALA A 103 23.52 -12.23 7.18
C ALA A 103 24.96 -11.78 7.36
N SER A 104 25.65 -12.32 8.37
CA SER A 104 27.08 -12.15 8.57
C SER A 104 27.84 -13.31 7.95
N PRO A 105 28.70 -13.07 6.94
CA PRO A 105 29.52 -14.10 6.33
C PRO A 105 30.53 -14.74 7.31
N ALA A 106 31.03 -13.92 8.25
CA ALA A 106 32.06 -14.34 9.20
C ALA A 106 31.51 -15.30 10.27
N THR A 107 30.31 -14.99 10.81
CA THR A 107 29.75 -15.73 11.96
C THR A 107 28.66 -16.73 11.56
N LYS A 108 28.23 -16.73 10.30
CA LYS A 108 27.09 -17.50 9.77
C LYS A 108 25.76 -17.17 10.43
N MET A 109 25.69 -16.09 11.18
CA MET A 109 24.44 -15.58 11.73
C MET A 109 23.57 -14.99 10.62
N SER A 110 22.27 -15.16 10.72
CA SER A 110 21.31 -14.54 9.81
C SER A 110 20.01 -14.19 10.49
N ARG A 111 19.37 -13.11 10.03
CA ARG A 111 18.04 -12.68 10.43
C ARG A 111 17.22 -12.39 9.18
N LYS A 112 15.92 -12.60 9.27
CA LYS A 112 15.00 -12.42 8.14
C LYS A 112 13.97 -11.34 8.47
N ILE A 113 13.59 -10.61 7.43
CA ILE A 113 12.44 -9.69 7.43
C ILE A 113 11.48 -10.22 6.39
N GLU A 114 10.27 -10.57 6.80
CA GLU A 114 9.22 -11.02 5.90
C GLU A 114 8.26 -9.85 5.62
N ILE A 115 8.02 -9.57 4.36
CA ILE A 115 7.17 -8.46 3.94
C ILE A 115 6.05 -9.03 3.07
N THR A 116 4.80 -8.77 3.48
CA THR A 116 3.60 -9.07 2.70
C THR A 116 2.98 -7.75 2.25
N GLN A 117 2.95 -7.54 0.94
CA GLN A 117 2.33 -6.38 0.31
C GLN A 117 0.97 -6.75 -0.23
N ALA A 118 -0.02 -5.90 0.04
CA ALA A 118 -1.37 -6.04 -0.50
C ALA A 118 -1.38 -6.03 -2.03
N ALA A 119 -2.47 -6.48 -2.62
CA ALA A 119 -2.75 -6.29 -4.03
C ALA A 119 -2.69 -4.82 -4.39
N GLY A 120 -2.16 -4.49 -5.57
CA GLY A 120 -2.18 -3.16 -6.10
C GLY A 120 -3.60 -2.75 -6.51
N TYR A 121 -3.79 -1.45 -6.69
CA TYR A 121 -5.04 -0.91 -7.20
C TYR A 121 -5.24 -1.38 -8.65
N THR A 122 -6.32 -2.10 -8.89
CA THR A 122 -6.76 -2.38 -10.26
C THR A 122 -7.55 -1.15 -10.73
N PRO A 123 -7.07 -0.38 -11.72
CA PRO A 123 -7.80 0.77 -12.21
C PRO A 123 -9.23 0.39 -12.60
N ILE A 124 -10.18 1.23 -12.22
CA ILE A 124 -11.62 1.06 -12.53
C ILE A 124 -11.86 1.03 -14.05
N GLU A 125 -10.88 1.43 -14.85
CA GLU A 125 -10.92 1.41 -16.34
C GLU A 125 -11.27 0.05 -16.96
N GLN A 126 -11.13 -1.06 -16.21
CA GLN A 126 -11.52 -2.39 -16.67
C GLN A 126 -12.99 -2.73 -16.41
N TYR A 127 -13.70 -1.92 -15.65
CA TYR A 127 -15.12 -2.16 -15.39
C TYR A 127 -15.99 -1.44 -16.43
N HIS A 128 -16.51 -2.20 -17.39
CA HIS A 128 -17.54 -1.71 -18.31
C HIS A 128 -18.90 -1.83 -17.64
N TYR A 129 -19.45 -0.70 -17.21
CA TYR A 129 -20.82 -0.66 -16.68
C TYR A 129 -21.80 -0.44 -17.83
N ASN A 130 -22.70 -1.40 -18.04
CA ASN A 130 -23.85 -1.23 -18.91
C ASN A 130 -25.02 -0.71 -18.08
N LEU A 131 -25.29 0.58 -18.19
CA LEU A 131 -26.43 1.18 -17.52
C LEU A 131 -27.64 1.20 -18.50
N PRO A 132 -28.76 0.55 -18.14
CA PRO A 132 -29.98 0.67 -18.92
C PRO A 132 -30.51 2.10 -18.80
N VAL A 133 -30.71 2.78 -19.95
CA VAL A 133 -31.23 4.13 -19.99
C VAL A 133 -32.61 4.10 -20.64
N VAL A 134 -33.61 4.62 -19.90
CA VAL A 134 -34.98 4.78 -20.41
C VAL A 134 -35.27 6.26 -20.62
N PHE A 135 -35.63 6.61 -21.86
CA PHE A 135 -36.04 7.95 -22.19
C PHE A 135 -37.57 8.08 -22.10
N HIS A 136 -38.05 8.91 -21.23
CA HIS A 136 -39.47 9.27 -21.16
C HIS A 136 -39.66 10.58 -21.95
N VAL A 137 -40.24 10.48 -23.15
CA VAL A 137 -40.55 11.63 -23.99
C VAL A 137 -42.03 11.95 -23.83
N LEU A 138 -42.32 13.12 -23.23
CA LEU A 138 -43.66 13.61 -23.07
C LEU A 138 -44.01 14.52 -24.25
N TYR A 139 -45.10 14.26 -24.92
CA TYR A 139 -45.60 15.08 -26.02
C TYR A 139 -47.15 15.11 -25.99
N GLN A 140 -47.73 16.24 -26.34
CA GLN A 140 -49.19 16.39 -26.48
C GLN A 140 -49.66 15.88 -27.83
N ASN A 141 -48.89 16.09 -28.87
CA ASN A 141 -49.23 15.67 -30.23
C ASN A 141 -48.00 15.01 -30.90
N LYS A 142 -48.12 13.73 -31.23
CA LYS A 142 -47.05 12.97 -31.89
C LYS A 142 -46.76 13.43 -33.33
N SER A 143 -47.75 14.11 -33.97
CA SER A 143 -47.58 14.63 -35.31
C SER A 143 -46.88 16.01 -35.35
N ASP A 144 -46.65 16.62 -34.20
CA ASP A 144 -45.91 17.88 -34.11
C ASP A 144 -44.40 17.59 -34.08
N ALA A 145 -43.71 17.95 -35.15
CA ALA A 145 -42.27 17.74 -35.30
C ALA A 145 -41.42 18.48 -34.26
N GLN A 146 -41.97 19.51 -33.59
CA GLN A 146 -41.23 20.20 -32.51
C GLN A 146 -41.35 19.49 -31.17
N GLN A 147 -42.40 18.68 -30.99
CA GLN A 147 -42.64 17.92 -29.76
C GLN A 147 -42.16 16.48 -29.86
N TYR A 148 -41.98 15.94 -31.06
CA TYR A 148 -41.55 14.56 -31.26
C TYR A 148 -40.05 14.44 -31.35
N VAL A 149 -39.47 13.67 -30.45
CA VAL A 149 -38.06 13.33 -30.46
C VAL A 149 -37.89 11.97 -31.17
N SER A 150 -37.24 11.96 -32.32
CA SER A 150 -37.02 10.75 -33.10
C SER A 150 -36.06 9.77 -32.40
N PRO A 151 -36.15 8.45 -32.64
CA PRO A 151 -35.20 7.48 -32.11
C PRO A 151 -33.73 7.78 -32.48
N ASN A 152 -33.51 8.33 -33.67
CA ASN A 152 -32.16 8.72 -34.11
C ASN A 152 -31.60 9.85 -33.23
N ARG A 153 -32.43 10.84 -32.87
CA ARG A 153 -31.99 11.93 -31.97
C ARG A 153 -31.68 11.44 -30.57
N LEU A 154 -32.42 10.45 -30.06
CA LEU A 154 -32.12 9.82 -28.76
C LEU A 154 -30.80 9.07 -28.81
N SER A 155 -30.51 8.37 -29.90
CA SER A 155 -29.24 7.66 -30.12
C SER A 155 -28.06 8.64 -30.19
N GLU A 156 -28.22 9.79 -30.85
CA GLU A 156 -27.19 10.84 -30.90
C GLU A 156 -26.87 11.38 -29.51
N ILE A 157 -27.91 11.65 -28.69
CA ILE A 157 -27.75 12.12 -27.32
C ILE A 157 -27.01 11.09 -26.48
N LEU A 158 -27.39 9.81 -26.56
CA LEU A 158 -26.76 8.73 -25.84
C LEU A 158 -25.27 8.58 -26.22
N ASN A 159 -24.96 8.66 -27.52
CA ASN A 159 -23.59 8.60 -28.01
C ASN A 159 -22.75 9.81 -27.52
N ALA A 160 -23.36 11.00 -27.46
CA ALA A 160 -22.69 12.18 -26.93
C ALA A 160 -22.38 12.04 -25.43
N VAL A 161 -23.33 11.54 -24.65
CA VAL A 161 -23.13 11.26 -23.23
C VAL A 161 -22.01 10.23 -23.02
N ASN A 162 -22.07 9.09 -23.69
CA ASN A 162 -21.03 8.06 -23.60
C ASN A 162 -19.64 8.56 -23.96
N ARG A 163 -19.53 9.47 -24.93
CA ARG A 163 -18.25 10.08 -25.31
C ARG A 163 -17.72 11.02 -24.21
N LEU A 164 -18.58 11.72 -23.51
CA LEU A 164 -18.20 12.59 -22.39
C LEU A 164 -17.71 11.76 -21.21
N TYR A 165 -18.41 10.68 -20.87
CA TYR A 165 -17.98 9.77 -19.79
C TYR A 165 -16.62 9.10 -20.09
N LYS A 166 -16.34 8.70 -21.33
CA LYS A 166 -15.03 8.17 -21.70
C LYS A 166 -13.86 9.16 -21.58
N LYS A 167 -14.17 10.45 -21.51
CA LYS A 167 -13.16 11.53 -21.44
C LYS A 167 -12.85 11.96 -20.01
N SER A 168 -13.68 11.54 -19.03
CA SER A 168 -13.60 11.95 -17.62
C SER A 168 -13.02 10.87 -16.69
N VAL A 169 -12.48 9.77 -17.26
CA VAL A 169 -11.80 8.69 -16.53
C VAL A 169 -10.32 8.67 -16.91
#